data_80e12aadd2976b951e66a93c281754c7
#
_entry.id   80e12aadd2976b951e66a93c281754c7
#
_cell.length_a   1.000
_cell.length_b   1.000
_cell.length_c   1.000
_cell.angle_alpha   90.00
_cell.angle_beta   90.00
_cell.angle_gamma   90.00
#
_symmetry.space_group_name_H-M   'P 1'
#
loop_
_entity.id
_entity.type
_entity.pdbx_description
1 polymer ?
#
loop_
_entity_poly.entity_id
_entity_poly.type
_entity_poly.pdbx_seq_one_letter_code
_entity_poly.pdbx_strand_id
1 'polypeptide(L)'
;DELDLSNVDQSAGKAIANQSMWKTPLSIAGEKFDRGVGTHAASVFRIKLDGKTVSFKASAGIDDSAPEHELKQASAEFIILGDGKIIWRSGIMHAGEKAKQIDISVKGIKSLILRVDHAGDGIAGDRTNWVNARFEVKGADPVSVKKEREQEYILTPAVARQPMINAPYIYGARPGNPFLFTVPVSGERPLNITATNLPEG
;
A
#
# COMPACT_ATOMS: atom_id res chain seq x y z
N ASP A 1 -17.79 -18.08 4.37
CA ASP A 1 -17.40 -16.97 5.23
C ASP A 1 -16.76 -15.88 4.38
N GLU A 2 -16.91 -14.61 4.77
CA GLU A 2 -16.38 -13.48 4.03
C GLU A 2 -15.06 -13.01 4.66
N LEU A 3 -14.13 -12.58 3.80
CA LEU A 3 -12.85 -12.03 4.26
C LEU A 3 -13.06 -10.62 4.86
N ASP A 4 -12.29 -10.28 5.89
CA ASP A 4 -12.31 -8.94 6.50
C ASP A 4 -11.75 -7.89 5.53
N LEU A 5 -12.63 -7.05 5.00
CA LEU A 5 -12.30 -5.99 4.05
C LEU A 5 -11.61 -4.78 4.70
N SER A 6 -11.60 -4.68 6.04
CA SER A 6 -10.91 -3.58 6.74
C SER A 6 -9.39 -3.61 6.54
N ASN A 7 -8.86 -4.73 6.05
CA ASN A 7 -7.45 -4.95 5.74
C ASN A 7 -7.08 -4.57 4.29
N VAL A 8 -8.03 -4.12 3.48
CA VAL A 8 -7.75 -3.66 2.12
C VAL A 8 -7.16 -2.26 2.17
N ASP A 9 -5.96 -2.11 1.62
CA ASP A 9 -5.37 -0.80 1.37
C ASP A 9 -5.88 -0.29 0.02
N GLN A 10 -6.37 0.95 -0.05
CA GLN A 10 -6.74 1.56 -1.32
C GLN A 10 -6.59 3.10 -1.31
N SER A 11 -6.48 3.67 -2.49
CA SER A 11 -6.21 5.10 -2.69
C SER A 11 -7.38 6.00 -2.29
N ALA A 12 -8.61 5.53 -2.44
CA ALA A 12 -9.82 6.31 -2.14
C ALA A 12 -10.93 5.43 -1.56
N GLY A 13 -11.68 5.97 -0.60
CA GLY A 13 -12.81 5.30 0.03
C GLY A 13 -12.45 4.03 0.79
N LYS A 14 -13.38 3.07 0.82
CA LYS A 14 -13.21 1.76 1.47
C LYS A 14 -13.73 0.66 0.56
N ALA A 15 -13.13 -0.51 0.63
CA ALA A 15 -13.66 -1.71 -0.01
C ALA A 15 -15.02 -2.10 0.61
N ILE A 16 -15.99 -2.46 -0.23
CA ILE A 16 -17.35 -2.77 0.21
C ILE A 16 -17.78 -4.12 -0.35
N ALA A 17 -18.30 -4.97 0.54
CA ALA A 17 -18.86 -6.27 0.13
C ALA A 17 -20.20 -6.11 -0.57
N ASN A 18 -20.37 -6.83 -1.67
CA ASN A 18 -21.60 -6.95 -2.46
C ASN A 18 -22.20 -5.63 -2.98
N GLN A 19 -21.39 -4.60 -3.00
CA GLN A 19 -21.70 -3.28 -3.56
C GLN A 19 -20.46 -2.66 -4.17
N SER A 20 -20.67 -1.72 -5.11
CA SER A 20 -19.61 -0.84 -5.56
C SER A 20 -19.11 0.03 -4.40
N MET A 21 -17.96 0.65 -4.55
CA MET A 21 -17.46 1.57 -3.53
C MET A 21 -18.41 2.78 -3.27
N TRP A 22 -19.35 3.03 -4.16
CA TRP A 22 -20.37 4.07 -4.01
C TRP A 22 -21.72 3.52 -3.52
N LYS A 23 -21.75 2.29 -3.03
CA LYS A 23 -22.94 1.62 -2.48
C LYS A 23 -24.06 1.41 -3.51
N THR A 24 -23.71 1.36 -4.79
CA THR A 24 -24.62 0.91 -5.84
C THR A 24 -24.45 -0.60 -6.05
N PRO A 25 -25.40 -1.30 -6.73
CA PRO A 25 -25.19 -2.67 -7.15
C PRO A 25 -23.89 -2.81 -7.96
N LEU A 26 -23.14 -3.91 -7.77
CA LEU A 26 -21.98 -4.22 -8.58
C LEU A 26 -22.40 -4.36 -10.05
N SER A 27 -21.72 -3.64 -10.95
CA SER A 27 -21.99 -3.70 -12.39
C SER A 27 -20.70 -3.55 -13.19
N ILE A 28 -20.52 -4.34 -14.23
CA ILE A 28 -19.38 -4.28 -15.16
C ILE A 28 -19.91 -4.42 -16.58
N ALA A 29 -19.72 -3.42 -17.42
CA ALA A 29 -20.21 -3.40 -18.81
C ALA A 29 -21.71 -3.70 -18.93
N GLY A 30 -22.53 -3.19 -18.01
CA GLY A 30 -23.97 -3.38 -17.94
C GLY A 30 -24.40 -4.70 -17.28
N GLU A 31 -23.52 -5.64 -17.02
CA GLU A 31 -23.82 -6.88 -16.28
C GLU A 31 -23.78 -6.64 -14.77
N LYS A 32 -24.87 -7.05 -14.08
CA LYS A 32 -25.01 -6.92 -12.61
C LYS A 32 -24.57 -8.18 -11.89
N PHE A 33 -24.00 -8.00 -10.71
CA PHE A 33 -23.50 -9.08 -9.87
C PHE A 33 -23.99 -8.92 -8.44
N ASP A 34 -24.42 -10.03 -7.83
CA ASP A 34 -24.94 -10.03 -6.46
C ASP A 34 -23.82 -10.17 -5.42
N ARG A 35 -22.67 -10.74 -5.81
CA ARG A 35 -21.56 -11.01 -4.91
C ARG A 35 -20.25 -10.48 -5.45
N GLY A 36 -19.46 -9.90 -4.55
CA GLY A 36 -18.15 -9.39 -4.89
C GLY A 36 -17.69 -8.31 -3.94
N VAL A 37 -16.64 -7.62 -4.34
CA VAL A 37 -16.05 -6.51 -3.59
C VAL A 37 -15.81 -5.34 -4.53
N GLY A 38 -16.45 -4.23 -4.23
CA GLY A 38 -16.17 -2.96 -4.90
C GLY A 38 -14.95 -2.30 -4.25
N THR A 39 -14.00 -1.88 -5.08
CA THR A 39 -12.76 -1.23 -4.69
C THR A 39 -12.47 0.00 -5.56
N HIS A 40 -11.36 0.66 -5.32
CA HIS A 40 -10.84 1.75 -6.16
C HIS A 40 -9.36 1.53 -6.44
N ALA A 41 -8.91 1.75 -7.66
CA ALA A 41 -7.48 1.73 -7.94
C ALA A 41 -6.77 2.98 -7.31
N ALA A 42 -5.57 2.85 -6.78
CA ALA A 42 -4.88 1.59 -6.57
C ALA A 42 -5.39 0.90 -5.29
N SER A 43 -5.52 -0.43 -5.34
CA SER A 43 -5.90 -1.19 -4.15
C SER A 43 -5.10 -2.48 -4.01
N VAL A 44 -4.92 -2.91 -2.76
CA VAL A 44 -4.18 -4.13 -2.42
C VAL A 44 -4.92 -4.90 -1.34
N PHE A 45 -5.32 -6.10 -1.67
CA PHE A 45 -5.96 -7.05 -0.77
C PHE A 45 -5.00 -8.22 -0.52
N ARG A 46 -4.53 -8.37 0.72
CA ARG A 46 -3.57 -9.40 1.12
C ARG A 46 -4.29 -10.53 1.82
N ILE A 47 -4.07 -11.75 1.36
CA ILE A 47 -4.75 -12.95 1.84
C ILE A 47 -3.71 -13.99 2.19
N LYS A 48 -3.71 -14.44 3.44
CA LYS A 48 -2.91 -15.57 3.90
C LYS A 48 -3.63 -16.87 3.59
N LEU A 49 -2.92 -17.81 2.98
CA LEU A 49 -3.37 -19.16 2.69
C LEU A 49 -2.53 -20.16 3.50
N ASP A 50 -3.04 -21.39 3.67
CA ASP A 50 -2.33 -22.46 4.38
C ASP A 50 -1.51 -23.39 3.45
N GLY A 51 -1.49 -23.08 2.15
CA GLY A 51 -0.88 -23.91 1.11
C GLY A 51 -1.75 -25.10 0.64
N LYS A 52 -2.92 -25.32 1.25
CA LYS A 52 -3.88 -26.36 0.87
C LYS A 52 -5.10 -25.84 0.11
N THR A 53 -5.21 -24.51 -0.05
CA THR A 53 -6.19 -23.91 -0.94
C THR A 53 -5.89 -24.34 -2.38
N VAL A 54 -6.91 -24.79 -3.10
CA VAL A 54 -6.75 -25.44 -4.41
C VAL A 54 -6.79 -24.44 -5.54
N SER A 55 -7.82 -23.62 -5.57
CA SER A 55 -8.04 -22.65 -6.66
C SER A 55 -8.67 -21.35 -6.14
N PHE A 56 -8.46 -20.29 -6.90
CA PHE A 56 -9.17 -19.02 -6.78
C PHE A 56 -9.88 -18.72 -8.09
N LYS A 57 -11.17 -18.44 -8.01
CA LYS A 57 -12.02 -18.07 -9.14
C LYS A 57 -12.70 -16.75 -8.85
N ALA A 58 -12.74 -15.88 -9.85
CA ALA A 58 -13.40 -14.59 -9.79
C ALA A 58 -13.67 -14.04 -11.19
N SER A 59 -14.31 -12.90 -11.28
CA SER A 59 -14.26 -12.04 -12.45
C SER A 59 -13.86 -10.64 -11.99
N ALA A 60 -13.18 -9.89 -12.83
CA ALA A 60 -12.69 -8.56 -12.51
C ALA A 60 -12.98 -7.57 -13.63
N GLY A 61 -13.29 -6.32 -13.27
CA GLY A 61 -13.54 -5.27 -14.25
C GLY A 61 -13.81 -3.91 -13.59
N ILE A 62 -13.93 -2.89 -14.45
CA ILE A 62 -14.25 -1.53 -14.03
C ILE A 62 -15.75 -1.43 -13.78
N ASP A 63 -16.13 -0.81 -12.66
CA ASP A 63 -17.52 -0.64 -12.26
C ASP A 63 -18.20 0.50 -13.02
N ASP A 64 -19.45 0.30 -13.39
CA ASP A 64 -20.24 1.24 -14.18
C ASP A 64 -20.76 2.46 -13.38
N SER A 65 -20.55 2.51 -12.06
CA SER A 65 -21.16 3.53 -11.18
C SER A 65 -20.52 4.91 -11.27
N ALA A 66 -19.41 5.07 -12.00
CA ALA A 66 -18.79 6.38 -12.19
C ALA A 66 -19.66 7.26 -13.11
N PRO A 67 -19.65 8.60 -12.92
CA PRO A 67 -20.21 9.53 -13.89
C PRO A 67 -19.56 9.34 -15.29
N GLU A 68 -20.33 9.59 -16.35
CA GLU A 68 -19.87 9.34 -17.73
C GLU A 68 -18.53 9.99 -18.07
N HIS A 69 -18.29 11.21 -17.58
CA HIS A 69 -17.03 11.92 -17.84
C HIS A 69 -15.82 11.28 -17.15
N GLU A 70 -16.03 10.60 -16.00
CA GLU A 70 -14.99 9.83 -15.32
C GLU A 70 -14.81 8.46 -15.98
N LEU A 71 -15.91 7.78 -16.38
CA LEU A 71 -15.84 6.49 -17.07
C LEU A 71 -15.00 6.57 -18.37
N LYS A 72 -15.04 7.68 -19.08
CA LYS A 72 -14.24 7.89 -20.29
C LYS A 72 -12.73 7.86 -20.05
N GLN A 73 -12.31 8.09 -18.80
CA GLN A 73 -10.90 8.11 -18.40
C GLN A 73 -10.53 6.89 -17.54
N ALA A 74 -11.54 6.14 -17.09
CA ALA A 74 -11.33 5.02 -16.19
C ALA A 74 -10.52 3.91 -16.84
N SER A 75 -9.37 3.60 -16.23
CA SER A 75 -8.51 2.50 -16.63
C SER A 75 -7.85 1.84 -15.42
N ALA A 76 -7.75 0.51 -15.44
CA ALA A 76 -7.12 -0.22 -14.35
C ALA A 76 -6.52 -1.54 -14.82
N GLU A 77 -5.49 -2.01 -14.14
CA GLU A 77 -4.97 -3.35 -14.33
C GLU A 77 -5.16 -4.18 -13.05
N PHE A 78 -5.77 -5.35 -13.20
CA PHE A 78 -5.92 -6.33 -12.13
C PHE A 78 -4.77 -7.32 -12.16
N ILE A 79 -4.11 -7.50 -11.03
CA ILE A 79 -2.92 -8.33 -10.91
C ILE A 79 -3.08 -9.25 -9.70
N ILE A 80 -2.76 -10.52 -9.88
CA ILE A 80 -2.74 -11.49 -8.79
C ILE A 80 -1.31 -11.99 -8.60
N LEU A 81 -0.82 -11.88 -7.36
CA LEU A 81 0.50 -12.39 -6.99
C LEU A 81 0.32 -13.55 -5.99
N GLY A 82 1.06 -14.63 -6.24
CA GLY A 82 1.22 -15.76 -5.31
C GLY A 82 2.66 -15.82 -4.83
N ASP A 83 2.88 -15.77 -3.51
CA ASP A 83 4.21 -15.75 -2.87
C ASP A 83 5.16 -14.74 -3.53
N GLY A 84 4.64 -13.53 -3.82
CA GLY A 84 5.38 -12.42 -4.42
C GLY A 84 5.59 -12.49 -5.94
N LYS A 85 5.15 -13.56 -6.61
CA LYS A 85 5.26 -13.71 -8.07
C LYS A 85 3.92 -13.46 -8.74
N ILE A 86 3.92 -12.73 -9.86
CA ILE A 86 2.69 -12.53 -10.65
C ILE A 86 2.28 -13.88 -11.24
N ILE A 87 1.05 -14.31 -10.95
CA ILE A 87 0.45 -15.55 -11.46
C ILE A 87 -0.73 -15.30 -12.41
N TRP A 88 -1.26 -14.09 -12.41
CA TRP A 88 -2.29 -13.66 -13.36
C TRP A 88 -2.32 -12.13 -13.47
N ARG A 89 -2.66 -11.63 -14.65
CA ARG A 89 -2.95 -10.21 -14.87
C ARG A 89 -3.95 -10.01 -15.98
N SER A 90 -4.77 -8.98 -15.84
CA SER A 90 -5.77 -8.64 -16.86
C SER A 90 -5.18 -7.93 -18.10
N GLY A 91 -4.01 -7.28 -17.96
CA GLY A 91 -3.67 -6.14 -18.79
C GLY A 91 -4.54 -4.93 -18.45
N ILE A 92 -4.28 -3.80 -19.09
CA ILE A 92 -5.09 -2.60 -18.90
C ILE A 92 -6.51 -2.86 -19.39
N MET A 93 -7.49 -2.53 -18.57
CA MET A 93 -8.92 -2.58 -18.86
C MET A 93 -9.50 -1.17 -18.79
N HIS A 94 -10.48 -0.90 -19.64
CA HIS A 94 -11.23 0.35 -19.67
C HIS A 94 -12.69 0.13 -19.27
N ALA A 95 -13.37 1.19 -18.87
CA ALA A 95 -14.81 1.12 -18.60
C ALA A 95 -15.59 0.64 -19.84
N GLY A 96 -16.63 -0.15 -19.61
CA GLY A 96 -17.41 -0.77 -20.66
C GLY A 96 -16.83 -2.07 -21.26
N GLU A 97 -15.60 -2.45 -20.86
CA GLU A 97 -15.09 -3.79 -21.19
C GLU A 97 -15.73 -4.86 -20.30
N LYS A 98 -16.03 -6.02 -20.90
CA LYS A 98 -16.59 -7.17 -20.17
C LYS A 98 -15.63 -7.65 -19.09
N ALA A 99 -16.21 -8.13 -17.97
CA ALA A 99 -15.44 -8.70 -16.88
C ALA A 99 -14.52 -9.84 -17.37
N LYS A 100 -13.25 -9.77 -16.96
CA LYS A 100 -12.26 -10.83 -17.25
C LYS A 100 -12.37 -11.94 -16.23
N GLN A 101 -12.53 -13.16 -16.73
CA GLN A 101 -12.62 -14.36 -15.93
C GLN A 101 -11.26 -14.77 -15.36
N ILE A 102 -11.27 -15.23 -14.12
CA ILE A 102 -10.12 -15.71 -13.38
C ILE A 102 -10.43 -17.12 -12.90
N ASP A 103 -9.61 -18.08 -13.28
CA ASP A 103 -9.65 -19.47 -12.78
C ASP A 103 -8.20 -19.96 -12.68
N ILE A 104 -7.63 -19.84 -11.50
CA ILE A 104 -6.21 -20.11 -11.27
C ILE A 104 -5.99 -21.10 -10.14
N SER A 105 -4.98 -21.97 -10.30
CA SER A 105 -4.50 -22.81 -9.21
C SER A 105 -3.67 -21.99 -8.23
N VAL A 106 -3.98 -22.14 -6.95
CA VAL A 106 -3.21 -21.53 -5.84
C VAL A 106 -2.64 -22.60 -4.90
N LYS A 107 -2.50 -23.84 -5.39
CA LYS A 107 -1.89 -24.92 -4.61
C LYS A 107 -0.47 -24.59 -4.19
N GLY A 108 -0.16 -24.78 -2.91
CA GLY A 108 1.15 -24.53 -2.33
C GLY A 108 1.43 -23.05 -2.02
N ILE A 109 0.60 -22.11 -2.51
CA ILE A 109 0.74 -20.69 -2.24
C ILE A 109 0.31 -20.39 -0.80
N LYS A 110 1.11 -19.60 -0.10
CA LYS A 110 0.87 -19.18 1.29
C LYS A 110 0.44 -17.72 1.39
N SER A 111 0.84 -16.88 0.44
CA SER A 111 0.47 -15.48 0.38
C SER A 111 -0.13 -15.15 -0.98
N LEU A 112 -1.39 -14.73 -1.01
CA LEU A 112 -2.06 -14.27 -2.22
C LEU A 112 -2.32 -12.76 -2.09
N ILE A 113 -2.01 -12.01 -3.13
CA ILE A 113 -2.30 -10.58 -3.20
C ILE A 113 -3.17 -10.33 -4.43
N LEU A 114 -4.35 -9.75 -4.20
CA LEU A 114 -5.18 -9.19 -5.26
C LEU A 114 -4.88 -7.69 -5.32
N ARG A 115 -4.31 -7.23 -6.41
CA ARG A 115 -3.90 -5.84 -6.61
C ARG A 115 -4.62 -5.25 -7.80
N VAL A 116 -5.03 -4.00 -7.67
CA VAL A 116 -5.50 -3.18 -8.79
C VAL A 116 -4.58 -1.98 -8.90
N ASP A 117 -3.99 -1.79 -10.05
CA ASP A 117 -3.18 -0.62 -10.39
C ASP A 117 -3.99 0.34 -11.28
N HIS A 118 -3.66 1.62 -11.24
CA HIS A 118 -4.33 2.72 -11.96
C HIS A 118 -3.84 2.93 -13.40
N ALA A 119 -3.28 1.91 -14.02
CA ALA A 119 -2.77 1.90 -15.41
C ALA A 119 -1.77 3.02 -15.79
N GLY A 120 -1.45 3.94 -14.88
CA GLY A 120 -0.45 5.01 -15.07
C GLY A 120 -0.99 6.37 -15.52
N ASP A 121 -2.30 6.52 -15.68
CA ASP A 121 -2.96 7.75 -16.14
C ASP A 121 -3.73 8.50 -15.03
N GLY A 122 -3.60 8.05 -13.79
CA GLY A 122 -4.28 8.63 -12.63
C GLY A 122 -5.28 7.65 -12.02
N ILE A 123 -6.17 8.17 -11.21
CA ILE A 123 -7.16 7.36 -10.48
C ILE A 123 -8.61 7.80 -10.77
N ALA A 124 -8.82 8.68 -11.73
CA ALA A 124 -10.12 9.25 -12.00
C ALA A 124 -11.07 8.20 -12.61
N GLY A 125 -12.16 7.91 -11.89
CA GLY A 125 -13.15 6.94 -12.36
C GLY A 125 -12.78 5.47 -12.16
N ASP A 126 -11.60 5.16 -11.63
CA ASP A 126 -11.06 3.80 -11.50
C ASP A 126 -11.74 2.99 -10.39
N ARG A 127 -13.07 2.97 -10.42
CA ARG A 127 -13.88 2.10 -9.57
C ARG A 127 -13.84 0.71 -10.16
N THR A 128 -13.52 -0.25 -9.32
CA THR A 128 -13.21 -1.61 -9.77
C THR A 128 -13.93 -2.64 -8.92
N ASN A 129 -14.22 -3.77 -9.52
CA ASN A 129 -14.92 -4.86 -8.86
C ASN A 129 -14.17 -6.18 -9.03
N TRP A 130 -14.07 -6.92 -7.93
CA TRP A 130 -13.80 -8.35 -7.93
C TRP A 130 -15.12 -9.06 -7.66
N VAL A 131 -15.76 -9.66 -8.69
CA VAL A 131 -17.07 -10.27 -8.57
C VAL A 131 -17.01 -11.78 -8.60
N ASN A 132 -17.97 -12.45 -7.97
CA ASN A 132 -18.09 -13.91 -7.86
C ASN A 132 -16.81 -14.58 -7.34
N ALA A 133 -16.04 -13.85 -6.51
CA ALA A 133 -14.79 -14.33 -5.94
C ALA A 133 -15.03 -15.48 -4.96
N ARG A 134 -14.31 -16.59 -5.17
CA ARG A 134 -14.37 -17.77 -4.32
C ARG A 134 -13.09 -18.58 -4.32
N PHE A 135 -12.83 -19.22 -3.19
CA PHE A 135 -11.75 -20.18 -3.03
C PHE A 135 -12.30 -21.60 -2.96
N GLU A 136 -11.60 -22.53 -3.58
CA GLU A 136 -11.75 -23.96 -3.29
C GLU A 136 -10.73 -24.35 -2.24
N VAL A 137 -11.19 -24.72 -1.05
CA VAL A 137 -10.34 -24.94 0.13
C VAL A 137 -10.35 -26.39 0.54
N LYS A 138 -9.18 -26.96 0.85
CA LYS A 138 -9.01 -28.31 1.44
C LYS A 138 -8.35 -28.27 2.82
N GLY A 139 -8.06 -27.09 3.35
CA GLY A 139 -7.40 -26.86 4.63
C GLY A 139 -8.08 -25.76 5.41
N ALA A 140 -7.30 -24.88 6.04
CA ALA A 140 -7.82 -23.73 6.73
C ALA A 140 -8.35 -22.68 5.76
N ASP A 141 -9.37 -21.95 6.18
CA ASP A 141 -9.96 -20.87 5.39
C ASP A 141 -8.93 -19.76 5.13
N PRO A 142 -8.98 -19.11 3.95
CA PRO A 142 -8.20 -17.92 3.64
C PRO A 142 -8.48 -16.80 4.65
N VAL A 143 -7.43 -16.09 5.06
CA VAL A 143 -7.54 -15.00 6.04
C VAL A 143 -6.96 -13.71 5.46
N SER A 144 -7.74 -12.64 5.53
CA SER A 144 -7.27 -11.32 5.14
C SER A 144 -6.28 -10.78 6.18
N VAL A 145 -5.19 -10.17 5.73
CA VAL A 145 -4.13 -9.65 6.59
C VAL A 145 -3.76 -8.21 6.23
N LYS A 146 -3.40 -7.42 7.23
CA LYS A 146 -2.86 -6.08 7.04
C LYS A 146 -1.46 -6.13 6.43
N LYS A 147 -1.06 -5.03 5.79
CA LYS A 147 0.34 -4.83 5.44
C LYS A 147 1.18 -4.89 6.72
N GLU A 148 2.18 -5.76 6.73
CA GLU A 148 3.17 -5.74 7.81
C GLU A 148 3.87 -4.37 7.80
N ARG A 149 3.98 -3.76 8.97
CA ARG A 149 4.78 -2.54 9.11
C ARG A 149 6.22 -2.94 8.90
N GLU A 150 6.89 -2.29 7.97
CA GLU A 150 8.33 -2.39 7.87
C GLU A 150 8.92 -1.92 9.21
N GLN A 151 9.86 -2.69 9.75
CA GLN A 151 10.60 -2.23 10.91
C GLN A 151 11.33 -0.94 10.52
N GLU A 152 11.11 0.12 11.32
CA GLU A 152 11.87 1.35 11.15
C GLU A 152 13.35 1.01 11.31
N TYR A 153 14.08 1.01 10.20
CA TYR A 153 15.53 0.82 10.23
C TYR A 153 16.19 2.16 10.52
N ILE A 154 16.67 2.31 11.76
CA ILE A 154 17.42 3.49 12.15
C ILE A 154 18.79 3.40 11.49
N LEU A 155 19.00 4.18 10.42
CA LEU A 155 20.27 4.22 9.66
C LEU A 155 21.43 4.82 10.45
N THR A 156 21.14 5.63 11.47
CA THR A 156 22.15 6.24 12.33
C THR A 156 22.36 5.38 13.58
N PRO A 157 23.61 5.06 13.95
CA PRO A 157 23.85 4.36 15.20
C PRO A 157 23.34 5.20 16.38
N ALA A 158 22.93 4.52 17.45
CA ALA A 158 22.54 5.20 18.67
C ALA A 158 23.69 6.12 19.13
N VAL A 159 23.34 7.33 19.60
CA VAL A 159 24.31 8.29 20.10
C VAL A 159 25.05 7.65 21.29
N ALA A 160 26.39 7.73 21.27
CA ALA A 160 27.19 7.23 22.38
C ALA A 160 26.79 7.92 23.70
N ARG A 161 26.74 7.15 24.80
CA ARG A 161 26.41 7.72 26.10
C ARG A 161 27.44 8.72 26.59
N GLN A 162 28.70 8.53 26.19
CA GLN A 162 29.80 9.43 26.54
C GLN A 162 29.62 10.79 25.87
N PRO A 163 29.85 11.90 26.60
CA PRO A 163 29.84 13.24 26.04
C PRO A 163 30.88 13.36 24.89
N MET A 164 30.44 13.92 23.79
CA MET A 164 31.35 14.17 22.63
C MET A 164 31.01 15.54 22.02
N ILE A 165 32.07 16.30 21.71
CA ILE A 165 31.95 17.53 20.93
C ILE A 165 32.11 17.16 19.46
N ASN A 166 31.07 17.48 18.65
CA ASN A 166 31.06 17.20 17.21
C ASN A 166 31.39 18.45 16.36
N ALA A 167 32.05 19.41 16.98
CA ALA A 167 32.44 20.66 16.34
C ALA A 167 33.74 20.50 15.54
N PRO A 168 33.99 21.36 14.55
CA PRO A 168 35.30 21.44 13.91
C PRO A 168 36.35 21.88 14.94
N TYR A 169 37.59 21.39 14.80
CA TYR A 169 38.70 21.74 15.68
C TYR A 169 39.14 23.20 15.55
N ILE A 170 38.86 23.84 14.42
CA ILE A 170 39.21 25.23 14.12
C ILE A 170 37.97 25.93 13.60
N TYR A 171 37.68 27.07 14.20
CA TYR A 171 36.63 27.97 13.73
C TYR A 171 37.15 29.39 13.71
N GLY A 172 36.84 30.15 12.66
CA GLY A 172 37.31 31.52 12.49
C GLY A 172 36.21 32.51 12.18
N ALA A 173 36.36 33.74 12.62
CA ALA A 173 35.54 34.87 12.22
C ALA A 173 36.39 35.98 11.65
N ARG A 174 35.83 36.90 10.86
CA ARG A 174 36.53 38.08 10.37
C ARG A 174 36.73 39.06 11.51
N PRO A 175 37.91 39.72 11.62
CA PRO A 175 38.11 40.75 12.61
C PRO A 175 37.00 41.82 12.56
N GLY A 176 36.56 42.26 13.74
CA GLY A 176 35.49 43.24 13.88
C GLY A 176 34.07 42.73 13.74
N ASN A 177 33.89 41.45 13.50
CA ASN A 177 32.53 40.83 13.51
C ASN A 177 32.29 40.06 14.82
N PRO A 178 31.04 40.04 15.32
CA PRO A 178 30.71 39.23 16.47
C PRO A 178 31.00 37.74 16.21
N PHE A 179 31.66 37.08 17.16
CA PHE A 179 31.86 35.65 17.10
C PHE A 179 30.69 34.92 17.75
N LEU A 180 29.93 34.23 16.94
CA LEU A 180 28.81 33.40 17.43
C LEU A 180 29.02 31.97 16.89
N PHE A 181 29.11 31.02 17.80
CA PHE A 181 29.27 29.63 17.45
C PHE A 181 28.43 28.71 18.37
N THR A 182 27.62 27.87 17.77
CA THR A 182 26.91 26.82 18.51
C THR A 182 27.76 25.56 18.52
N VAL A 183 28.16 25.12 19.70
CA VAL A 183 28.97 23.89 19.86
C VAL A 183 28.04 22.68 19.77
N PRO A 184 28.06 21.91 18.68
CA PRO A 184 27.25 20.70 18.58
C PRO A 184 27.88 19.62 19.48
N VAL A 185 27.03 19.08 20.37
CA VAL A 185 27.44 18.04 21.34
C VAL A 185 26.46 16.88 21.31
N SER A 186 26.97 15.68 21.54
CA SER A 186 26.21 14.46 21.74
C SER A 186 26.58 13.80 23.05
N GLY A 187 25.68 12.96 23.58
CA GLY A 187 25.86 12.24 24.83
C GLY A 187 24.58 12.12 25.63
N GLU A 188 24.62 11.37 26.73
CA GLU A 188 23.49 11.23 27.64
C GLU A 188 23.26 12.53 28.41
N ARG A 189 22.05 13.01 28.48
CA ARG A 189 21.68 14.28 29.11
C ARG A 189 21.38 14.10 30.59
N PRO A 190 21.69 15.11 31.47
CA PRO A 190 22.18 16.47 31.16
C PRO A 190 23.66 16.53 30.81
N LEU A 191 24.05 17.42 29.89
CA LEU A 191 25.43 17.69 29.51
C LEU A 191 25.87 19.06 30.04
N ASN A 192 27.04 19.10 30.71
CA ASN A 192 27.67 20.34 31.14
C ASN A 192 28.78 20.71 30.16
N ILE A 193 28.70 21.92 29.62
CA ILE A 193 29.70 22.43 28.66
C ILE A 193 30.39 23.64 29.31
N THR A 194 31.72 23.65 29.33
CA THR A 194 32.52 24.77 29.81
C THR A 194 33.48 25.21 28.72
N ALA A 195 33.70 26.50 28.62
CA ALA A 195 34.72 27.08 27.77
C ALA A 195 35.72 27.85 28.62
N THR A 196 37.03 27.67 28.35
CA THR A 196 38.13 28.32 29.04
C THR A 196 39.04 29.01 28.03
N ASN A 197 39.84 29.99 28.49
CA ASN A 197 40.79 30.73 27.67
C ASN A 197 40.16 31.41 26.45
N LEU A 198 38.97 31.96 26.64
CA LEU A 198 38.30 32.77 25.63
C LEU A 198 39.10 34.08 25.47
N PRO A 199 39.29 34.62 24.23
CA PRO A 199 39.90 35.91 24.01
C PRO A 199 39.05 37.01 24.67
N GLU A 200 39.70 38.11 25.07
CA GLU A 200 39.00 39.32 25.51
C GLU A 200 38.19 39.87 24.33
N GLY A 201 36.90 40.16 24.56
CA GLY A 201 35.94 40.62 23.53
C GLY A 201 36.01 42.13 23.33
#